data_26ca72723d6a4739077945180fdc7c98
#
_entry.id   26ca72723d6a4739077945180fdc7c98
#
_cell.length_a   1.000
_cell.length_b   1.000
_cell.length_c   1.000
_cell.angle_alpha   90.00
_cell.angle_beta   90.00
_cell.angle_gamma   90.00
#
_symmetry.space_group_name_H-M   'P 1'
#
loop_
_entity.id
_entity.type
_entity.pdbx_description
1 polymer ?
#
loop_
_entity_poly.entity_id
_entity_poly.type
_entity_poly.pdbx_seq_one_letter_code
_entity_poly.pdbx_strand_id
1 'polypeptide(L)'
;MLSRTADHLFWMSRYTERAENTARMLDVNYQTSLLPQSDAVALVGWQGLLSISELLPTYKEKHGDINVRDVMDFMVKDESNPSSIVSCLGAARENARAVRGTLTTEVWETQNTTWLEVKRMIKSGEFERDPGQFFEWVKFRSHLSRGVTVGTMLMDEALYFMRLGTFLERADNTARLVDVKFHAVQGDFIGAANEKDQEYDFYHWSAILRSVSGFEVYRKVYRDVIKPERVAELLILRPDMPRSLHASLNEVVNNLAMVANDQSGETHRRAGKLCAELKYGRIDEILATGLHAYLTQFLDRVNDLGIHISRDFLIPSAA
;
A
#
# COMPACT_ATOMS: atom_id res chain seq x y z
N MET A 1 22.13 15.00 -5.78
CA MET A 1 21.33 15.56 -4.65
C MET A 1 21.97 15.22 -3.31
N LEU A 2 21.73 16.01 -2.23
CA LEU A 2 22.16 15.63 -0.88
C LEU A 2 21.35 14.46 -0.34
N SER A 3 22.00 13.46 0.27
CA SER A 3 21.33 12.27 0.83
C SER A 3 20.19 12.61 1.79
N ARG A 4 20.33 13.63 2.64
CA ARG A 4 19.26 14.10 3.53
C ARG A 4 18.03 14.60 2.77
N THR A 5 18.22 15.29 1.64
CA THR A 5 17.11 15.78 0.81
C THR A 5 16.42 14.60 0.12
N ALA A 6 17.20 13.65 -0.43
CA ALA A 6 16.68 12.44 -1.02
C ALA A 6 15.86 11.61 -0.01
N ASP A 7 16.36 11.47 1.22
CA ASP A 7 15.69 10.77 2.32
C ASP A 7 14.30 11.36 2.62
N HIS A 8 14.24 12.67 2.83
CA HIS A 8 12.96 13.34 3.09
C HIS A 8 11.95 13.21 1.94
N LEU A 9 12.39 13.31 0.67
CA LEU A 9 11.52 13.15 -0.49
C LEU A 9 10.99 11.72 -0.62
N PHE A 10 11.86 10.74 -0.41
CA PHE A 10 11.52 9.32 -0.43
C PHE A 10 10.50 8.97 0.65
N TRP A 11 10.75 9.38 1.91
CA TRP A 11 9.85 9.08 3.01
C TRP A 11 8.55 9.89 2.95
N MET A 12 8.56 11.13 2.50
CA MET A 12 7.34 11.91 2.24
C MET A 12 6.37 11.12 1.35
N SER A 13 6.89 10.56 0.28
CA SER A 13 6.08 9.82 -0.69
C SER A 13 5.65 8.45 -0.18
N ARG A 14 6.52 7.75 0.57
CA ARG A 14 6.15 6.50 1.25
C ARG A 14 4.97 6.71 2.21
N TYR A 15 5.05 7.73 3.08
CA TYR A 15 3.98 8.02 4.03
C TYR A 15 2.68 8.44 3.34
N THR A 16 2.73 9.21 2.26
CA THR A 16 1.53 9.57 1.48
C THR A 16 0.87 8.34 0.86
N GLU A 17 1.64 7.44 0.26
CA GLU A 17 1.13 6.19 -0.32
C GLU A 17 0.61 5.24 0.76
N ARG A 18 1.27 5.15 1.93
CA ARG A 18 0.81 4.35 3.08
C ARG A 18 -0.53 4.83 3.61
N ALA A 19 -0.70 6.15 3.80
CA ALA A 19 -1.98 6.73 4.23
C ALA A 19 -3.11 6.39 3.25
N GLU A 20 -2.85 6.47 1.94
CA GLU A 20 -3.83 6.08 0.91
C GLU A 20 -4.19 4.60 1.00
N ASN A 21 -3.18 3.72 1.09
CA ASN A 21 -3.40 2.28 1.15
C ASN A 21 -4.18 1.88 2.42
N THR A 22 -3.86 2.49 3.57
CA THR A 22 -4.61 2.29 4.81
C THR A 22 -6.06 2.74 4.66
N ALA A 23 -6.31 3.92 4.06
CA ALA A 23 -7.67 4.40 3.82
C ALA A 23 -8.46 3.48 2.87
N ARG A 24 -7.84 2.94 1.83
CA ARG A 24 -8.46 1.99 0.90
C ARG A 24 -8.87 0.68 1.58
N MET A 25 -8.00 0.14 2.42
CA MET A 25 -8.30 -1.09 3.15
C MET A 25 -9.40 -0.87 4.20
N LEU A 26 -9.35 0.25 4.92
CA LEU A 26 -10.38 0.63 5.90
C LEU A 26 -11.73 0.84 5.22
N ASP A 27 -11.78 1.57 4.10
CA ASP A 27 -13.01 1.82 3.37
C ASP A 27 -13.69 0.53 2.91
N VAL A 28 -12.94 -0.39 2.31
CA VAL A 28 -13.49 -1.67 1.86
C VAL A 28 -13.99 -2.51 3.04
N ASN A 29 -13.23 -2.60 4.14
CA ASN A 29 -13.69 -3.34 5.32
C ASN A 29 -14.92 -2.68 5.96
N TYR A 30 -14.95 -1.35 6.02
CA TYR A 30 -16.10 -0.60 6.52
C TYR A 30 -17.36 -0.86 5.67
N GLN A 31 -17.27 -0.69 4.35
CA GLN A 31 -18.39 -0.95 3.44
C GLN A 31 -18.86 -2.41 3.51
N THR A 32 -17.93 -3.36 3.62
CA THR A 32 -18.26 -4.78 3.75
C THR A 32 -18.96 -5.06 5.09
N SER A 33 -18.55 -4.41 6.18
CA SER A 33 -19.17 -4.58 7.50
C SER A 33 -20.63 -4.07 7.59
N LEU A 34 -21.05 -3.22 6.65
CA LEU A 34 -22.43 -2.75 6.56
C LEU A 34 -23.36 -3.75 5.85
N LEU A 35 -22.81 -4.79 5.21
CA LEU A 35 -23.60 -5.84 4.56
C LEU A 35 -24.14 -6.80 5.63
N PRO A 36 -25.31 -7.46 5.36
CA PRO A 36 -25.83 -8.49 6.25
C PRO A 36 -24.85 -9.68 6.34
N GLN A 37 -24.14 -9.81 7.45
CA GLN A 37 -23.19 -10.89 7.72
C GLN A 37 -23.15 -11.18 9.23
N SER A 38 -22.55 -12.31 9.63
CA SER A 38 -22.34 -12.59 11.04
C SER A 38 -21.20 -11.73 11.61
N ASP A 39 -21.29 -11.41 12.91
CA ASP A 39 -20.25 -10.66 13.63
C ASP A 39 -18.88 -11.34 13.50
N ALA A 40 -18.83 -12.67 13.51
CA ALA A 40 -17.60 -13.44 13.35
C ALA A 40 -16.91 -13.18 12.01
N VAL A 41 -17.67 -13.12 10.91
CA VAL A 41 -17.13 -12.82 9.58
C VAL A 41 -16.63 -11.37 9.50
N ALA A 42 -17.37 -10.42 10.06
CA ALA A 42 -16.93 -9.03 10.12
C ALA A 42 -15.58 -8.90 10.86
N LEU A 43 -15.43 -9.57 12.00
CA LEU A 43 -14.19 -9.54 12.80
C LEU A 43 -12.98 -10.11 12.05
N VAL A 44 -13.16 -11.17 11.25
CA VAL A 44 -12.06 -11.74 10.41
C VAL A 44 -11.51 -10.69 9.43
N GLY A 45 -12.37 -9.88 8.82
CA GLY A 45 -11.95 -8.79 7.93
C GLY A 45 -11.07 -7.76 8.64
N TRP A 46 -11.45 -7.34 9.85
CA TRP A 46 -10.71 -6.38 10.65
C TRP A 46 -9.39 -6.96 11.20
N GLN A 47 -9.39 -8.21 11.62
CA GLN A 47 -8.16 -8.92 11.99
C GLN A 47 -7.19 -9.02 10.81
N GLY A 48 -7.70 -9.37 9.62
CA GLY A 48 -6.91 -9.42 8.39
C GLY A 48 -6.26 -8.08 8.06
N LEU A 49 -6.97 -6.96 8.25
CA LEU A 49 -6.42 -5.61 8.05
C LEU A 49 -5.23 -5.32 8.99
N LEU A 50 -5.37 -5.63 10.26
CA LEU A 50 -4.28 -5.47 11.24
C LEU A 50 -3.09 -6.38 10.92
N SER A 51 -3.35 -7.60 10.45
CA SER A 51 -2.30 -8.56 10.04
C SER A 51 -1.52 -8.08 8.81
N ILE A 52 -2.21 -7.57 7.77
CA ILE A 52 -1.59 -6.99 6.56
C ILE A 52 -0.62 -5.87 6.93
N SER A 53 -1.02 -5.05 7.90
CA SER A 53 -0.23 -3.91 8.38
C SER A 53 0.87 -4.31 9.39
N GLU A 54 0.99 -5.59 9.76
CA GLU A 54 1.86 -6.11 10.84
C GLU A 54 1.60 -5.46 12.21
N LEU A 55 0.40 -4.94 12.42
CA LEU A 55 0.00 -4.20 13.62
C LEU A 55 -0.85 -5.02 14.61
N LEU A 56 -1.20 -6.26 14.26
CA LEU A 56 -2.05 -7.10 15.10
C LEU A 56 -1.48 -7.33 16.52
N PRO A 57 -0.18 -7.62 16.72
CA PRO A 57 0.38 -7.76 18.06
C PRO A 57 0.29 -6.46 18.87
N THR A 58 0.71 -5.33 18.27
CA THR A 58 0.68 -4.00 18.90
C THR A 58 -0.74 -3.58 19.26
N TYR A 59 -1.71 -3.84 18.38
CA TYR A 59 -3.11 -3.57 18.66
C TYR A 59 -3.61 -4.40 19.85
N LYS A 60 -3.34 -5.73 19.86
CA LYS A 60 -3.78 -6.61 20.95
C LYS A 60 -3.17 -6.26 22.30
N GLU A 61 -1.92 -5.84 22.33
CA GLU A 61 -1.26 -5.37 23.55
C GLU A 61 -1.97 -4.13 24.14
N LYS A 62 -2.44 -3.24 23.29
CA LYS A 62 -3.08 -1.97 23.68
C LYS A 62 -4.59 -2.08 23.96
N HIS A 63 -5.31 -2.86 23.17
CA HIS A 63 -6.77 -2.88 23.15
C HIS A 63 -7.38 -4.25 23.52
N GLY A 64 -6.59 -5.35 23.51
CA GLY A 64 -7.09 -6.69 23.74
C GLY A 64 -7.84 -7.27 22.54
N ASP A 65 -9.12 -7.62 22.76
CA ASP A 65 -9.94 -8.22 21.71
C ASP A 65 -10.27 -7.23 20.59
N ILE A 66 -10.53 -7.77 19.39
CA ILE A 66 -10.80 -6.96 18.21
C ILE A 66 -12.19 -6.33 18.32
N ASN A 67 -12.22 -5.00 18.29
CA ASN A 67 -13.41 -4.19 18.21
C ASN A 67 -13.32 -3.25 17.00
N VAL A 68 -14.36 -3.20 16.19
CA VAL A 68 -14.36 -2.43 14.92
C VAL A 68 -14.02 -0.96 15.14
N ARG A 69 -14.64 -0.34 16.16
CA ARG A 69 -14.42 1.07 16.47
C ARG A 69 -12.97 1.33 16.89
N ASP A 70 -12.45 0.47 17.77
CA ASP A 70 -11.09 0.61 18.30
C ASP A 70 -10.05 0.36 17.21
N VAL A 71 -10.30 -0.60 16.28
CA VAL A 71 -9.44 -0.81 15.10
C VAL A 71 -9.46 0.42 14.19
N MET A 72 -10.63 0.99 13.91
CA MET A 72 -10.75 2.21 13.10
C MET A 72 -10.03 3.38 13.77
N ASP A 73 -10.21 3.60 15.06
CA ASP A 73 -9.52 4.65 15.81
C ASP A 73 -8.01 4.46 15.82
N PHE A 74 -7.54 3.23 16.05
CA PHE A 74 -6.12 2.86 16.02
C PHE A 74 -5.46 3.07 14.65
N MET A 75 -6.15 2.72 13.57
CA MET A 75 -5.63 2.83 12.21
C MET A 75 -5.78 4.24 11.62
N VAL A 76 -6.69 5.06 12.12
CA VAL A 76 -6.93 6.41 11.60
C VAL A 76 -6.19 7.47 12.40
N LYS A 77 -6.39 7.54 13.72
CA LYS A 77 -6.02 8.71 14.53
C LYS A 77 -5.06 8.45 15.68
N ASP A 78 -4.72 7.20 15.98
CA ASP A 78 -3.81 6.89 17.09
C ASP A 78 -2.37 7.32 16.75
N GLU A 79 -1.88 8.33 17.45
CA GLU A 79 -0.52 8.86 17.27
C GLU A 79 0.59 7.89 17.73
N SER A 80 0.26 6.91 18.59
CA SER A 80 1.22 5.87 18.97
C SER A 80 1.40 4.81 17.88
N ASN A 81 0.50 4.76 16.89
CA ASN A 81 0.63 3.95 15.69
C ASN A 81 1.30 4.78 14.57
N PRO A 82 2.57 4.54 14.25
CA PRO A 82 3.28 5.29 13.21
C PRO A 82 2.71 5.09 11.80
N SER A 83 1.90 4.04 11.61
CA SER A 83 1.21 3.71 10.36
C SER A 83 -0.25 4.17 10.32
N SER A 84 -0.76 4.88 11.35
CA SER A 84 -2.08 5.49 11.30
C SER A 84 -2.13 6.56 10.20
N ILE A 85 -3.33 6.80 9.64
CA ILE A 85 -3.49 7.81 8.58
C ILE A 85 -2.99 9.19 9.05
N VAL A 86 -3.33 9.60 10.27
CA VAL A 86 -2.91 10.89 10.83
C VAL A 86 -1.39 10.94 11.01
N SER A 87 -0.78 9.89 11.58
CA SER A 87 0.69 9.82 11.75
C SER A 87 1.41 9.87 10.39
N CYS A 88 0.94 9.13 9.40
CA CYS A 88 1.51 9.13 8.06
C CYS A 88 1.40 10.51 7.38
N LEU A 89 0.23 11.14 7.40
CA LEU A 89 0.06 12.47 6.80
C LEU A 89 0.87 13.55 7.54
N GLY A 90 1.01 13.43 8.85
CA GLY A 90 1.89 14.28 9.67
C GLY A 90 3.35 14.11 9.29
N ALA A 91 3.83 12.86 9.21
CA ALA A 91 5.20 12.55 8.81
C ALA A 91 5.50 12.99 7.37
N ALA A 92 4.55 12.80 6.44
CA ALA A 92 4.69 13.29 5.06
C ALA A 92 4.86 14.82 5.02
N ARG A 93 4.04 15.55 5.78
CA ARG A 93 4.13 17.01 5.88
C ARG A 93 5.44 17.46 6.51
N GLU A 94 5.94 16.83 7.56
CA GLU A 94 7.21 17.19 8.19
C GLU A 94 8.39 16.95 7.25
N ASN A 95 8.39 15.85 6.50
CA ASN A 95 9.38 15.59 5.46
C ASN A 95 9.31 16.67 4.35
N ALA A 96 8.11 17.02 3.87
CA ALA A 96 7.93 18.10 2.90
C ALA A 96 8.47 19.46 3.43
N ARG A 97 8.23 19.76 4.72
CA ARG A 97 8.72 20.98 5.36
C ARG A 97 10.25 21.06 5.37
N ALA A 98 10.92 19.95 5.66
CA ALA A 98 12.37 19.87 5.71
C ALA A 98 13.04 20.16 4.35
N VAL A 99 12.34 19.86 3.24
CA VAL A 99 12.86 20.03 1.87
C VAL A 99 12.05 21.03 1.05
N ARG A 100 11.36 21.97 1.70
CA ARG A 100 10.46 22.92 1.04
C ARG A 100 11.11 23.67 -0.13
N GLY A 101 12.40 23.98 -0.04
CA GLY A 101 13.14 24.66 -1.11
C GLY A 101 13.38 23.81 -2.37
N THR A 102 13.14 22.50 -2.31
CA THR A 102 13.26 21.57 -3.44
C THR A 102 11.90 21.27 -4.08
N LEU A 103 10.80 21.54 -3.37
CA LEU A 103 9.45 21.30 -3.83
C LEU A 103 8.89 22.55 -4.55
N THR A 104 7.97 22.33 -5.48
CA THR A 104 7.16 23.44 -6.00
C THR A 104 6.19 23.93 -4.92
N THR A 105 5.71 25.17 -5.08
CA THR A 105 4.74 25.77 -4.15
C THR A 105 3.50 24.89 -4.03
N GLU A 106 3.00 24.38 -5.14
CA GLU A 106 1.80 23.56 -5.22
C GLU A 106 1.96 22.21 -4.49
N VAL A 107 3.12 21.57 -4.60
CA VAL A 107 3.41 20.31 -3.87
C VAL A 107 3.45 20.58 -2.37
N TRP A 108 4.16 21.63 -1.94
CA TRP A 108 4.21 22.02 -0.53
C TRP A 108 2.81 22.35 0.02
N GLU A 109 2.07 23.20 -0.67
CA GLU A 109 0.72 23.61 -0.25
C GLU A 109 -0.22 22.42 -0.16
N THR A 110 -0.14 21.47 -1.11
CA THR A 110 -0.93 20.25 -1.10
C THR A 110 -0.65 19.41 0.16
N GLN A 111 0.63 19.17 0.50
CA GLN A 111 1.00 18.43 1.70
C GLN A 111 0.56 19.16 2.98
N ASN A 112 0.83 20.46 3.06
CA ASN A 112 0.48 21.24 4.25
C ASN A 112 -1.02 21.38 4.46
N THR A 113 -1.79 21.63 3.40
CA THR A 113 -3.26 21.72 3.46
C THR A 113 -3.87 20.37 3.85
N THR A 114 -3.37 19.26 3.29
CA THR A 114 -3.81 17.92 3.64
C THR A 114 -3.66 17.66 5.15
N TRP A 115 -2.51 18.04 5.72
CA TRP A 115 -2.28 17.93 7.16
C TRP A 115 -3.21 18.80 7.99
N LEU A 116 -3.41 20.05 7.61
CA LEU A 116 -4.30 20.95 8.35
C LEU A 116 -5.75 20.49 8.30
N GLU A 117 -6.20 20.01 7.15
CA GLU A 117 -7.58 19.50 6.97
C GLU A 117 -7.82 18.20 7.72
N VAL A 118 -6.90 17.23 7.70
CA VAL A 118 -7.10 15.97 8.45
C VAL A 118 -7.21 16.25 9.95
N LYS A 119 -6.38 17.15 10.49
CA LYS A 119 -6.50 17.58 11.90
C LYS A 119 -7.84 18.22 12.21
N ARG A 120 -8.34 19.06 11.30
CA ARG A 120 -9.65 19.70 11.43
C ARG A 120 -10.76 18.63 11.45
N MET A 121 -10.75 17.68 10.51
CA MET A 121 -11.75 16.62 10.39
C MET A 121 -11.80 15.71 11.63
N ILE A 122 -10.62 15.33 12.16
CA ILE A 122 -10.54 14.55 13.40
C ILE A 122 -11.09 15.36 14.57
N LYS A 123 -10.69 16.62 14.72
CA LYS A 123 -11.15 17.48 15.83
C LYS A 123 -12.65 17.78 15.78
N SER A 124 -13.23 17.89 14.59
CA SER A 124 -14.67 18.17 14.40
C SER A 124 -15.56 16.93 14.47
N GLY A 125 -15.00 15.72 14.61
CA GLY A 125 -15.72 14.46 14.62
C GLY A 125 -16.31 14.09 13.25
N GLU A 126 -15.75 14.60 12.16
CA GLU A 126 -16.20 14.26 10.79
C GLU A 126 -15.89 12.80 10.46
N PHE A 127 -14.75 12.29 10.89
CA PHE A 127 -14.40 10.88 10.72
C PHE A 127 -15.42 9.94 11.40
N GLU A 128 -15.80 10.22 12.63
CA GLU A 128 -16.76 9.39 13.40
C GLU A 128 -18.18 9.47 12.83
N ARG A 129 -18.56 10.59 12.21
CA ARG A 129 -19.90 10.78 11.60
C ARG A 129 -20.03 10.08 10.26
N ASP A 130 -18.99 10.13 9.42
CA ASP A 130 -18.98 9.53 8.10
C ASP A 130 -17.57 9.01 7.75
N PRO A 131 -17.22 7.79 8.22
CA PRO A 131 -15.93 7.18 7.93
C PRO A 131 -15.67 6.99 6.42
N GLY A 132 -16.71 6.64 5.65
CA GLY A 132 -16.61 6.43 4.21
C GLY A 132 -16.18 7.70 3.48
N GLN A 133 -16.81 8.84 3.77
CA GLN A 133 -16.43 10.14 3.20
C GLN A 133 -15.00 10.53 3.60
N PHE A 134 -14.60 10.24 4.83
CA PHE A 134 -13.23 10.49 5.29
C PHE A 134 -12.22 9.67 4.50
N PHE A 135 -12.46 8.37 4.27
CA PHE A 135 -11.56 7.52 3.49
C PHE A 135 -11.49 7.97 2.02
N GLU A 136 -12.61 8.33 1.41
CA GLU A 136 -12.62 8.92 0.07
C GLU A 136 -11.78 10.20 0.02
N TRP A 137 -11.93 11.08 0.99
CA TRP A 137 -11.14 12.31 1.07
C TRP A 137 -9.64 12.00 1.13
N VAL A 138 -9.19 11.05 1.95
CA VAL A 138 -7.76 10.65 2.03
C VAL A 138 -7.26 10.15 0.66
N LYS A 139 -8.03 9.30 0.00
CA LYS A 139 -7.70 8.81 -1.35
C LYS A 139 -7.56 9.95 -2.36
N PHE A 140 -8.50 10.90 -2.36
CA PHE A 140 -8.45 12.08 -3.24
C PHE A 140 -7.27 12.99 -2.93
N ARG A 141 -6.89 13.18 -1.68
CA ARG A 141 -5.70 13.97 -1.30
C ARG A 141 -4.41 13.33 -1.83
N SER A 142 -4.30 12.01 -1.78
CA SER A 142 -3.17 11.31 -2.37
C SER A 142 -3.14 11.41 -3.90
N HIS A 143 -4.30 11.29 -4.56
CA HIS A 143 -4.39 11.52 -6.01
C HIS A 143 -3.99 12.94 -6.40
N LEU A 144 -4.44 13.95 -5.66
CA LEU A 144 -4.06 15.33 -5.85
C LEU A 144 -2.54 15.51 -5.68
N SER A 145 -1.97 14.97 -4.62
CA SER A 145 -0.51 15.03 -4.36
C SER A 145 0.28 14.48 -5.55
N ARG A 146 -0.09 13.32 -6.09
CA ARG A 146 0.57 12.74 -7.27
C ARG A 146 0.36 13.58 -8.53
N GLY A 147 -0.85 14.05 -8.75
CA GLY A 147 -1.17 14.89 -9.90
C GLY A 147 -0.38 16.20 -9.91
N VAL A 148 -0.32 16.88 -8.78
CA VAL A 148 0.44 18.11 -8.61
C VAL A 148 1.95 17.85 -8.75
N THR A 149 2.46 16.77 -8.15
CA THR A 149 3.88 16.38 -8.26
C THR A 149 4.28 16.19 -9.72
N VAL A 150 3.53 15.37 -10.46
CA VAL A 150 3.83 15.08 -11.88
C VAL A 150 3.62 16.33 -12.77
N GLY A 151 2.65 17.16 -12.42
CA GLY A 151 2.30 18.35 -13.21
C GLY A 151 3.21 19.56 -13.01
N THR A 152 3.97 19.61 -11.91
CA THR A 152 4.72 20.85 -11.55
C THR A 152 6.20 20.64 -11.23
N MET A 153 6.61 19.42 -10.86
CA MET A 153 8.02 19.13 -10.58
C MET A 153 8.82 18.91 -11.87
N LEU A 154 10.07 19.34 -11.86
CA LEU A 154 11.01 18.94 -12.91
C LEU A 154 11.24 17.42 -12.87
N MET A 155 11.56 16.85 -14.04
CA MET A 155 11.98 15.46 -14.16
C MET A 155 13.47 15.34 -13.78
N ASP A 156 13.76 15.52 -12.50
CA ASP A 156 15.09 15.49 -11.90
C ASP A 156 15.17 14.47 -10.75
N GLU A 157 16.31 14.42 -10.06
CA GLU A 157 16.53 13.50 -8.93
C GLU A 157 15.44 13.61 -7.85
N ALA A 158 14.92 14.84 -7.59
CA ALA A 158 13.88 15.04 -6.59
C ALA A 158 12.62 14.25 -6.92
N LEU A 159 12.12 14.35 -8.15
CA LEU A 159 10.97 13.60 -8.62
C LEU A 159 11.23 12.09 -8.57
N TYR A 160 12.44 11.65 -8.97
CA TYR A 160 12.75 10.21 -9.01
C TYR A 160 12.81 9.60 -7.61
N PHE A 161 13.34 10.29 -6.59
CA PHE A 161 13.28 9.81 -5.20
C PHE A 161 11.86 9.77 -4.65
N MET A 162 11.00 10.73 -4.98
CA MET A 162 9.58 10.68 -4.62
C MET A 162 8.88 9.47 -5.25
N ARG A 163 9.14 9.20 -6.52
CA ARG A 163 8.59 8.04 -7.23
C ARG A 163 9.10 6.71 -6.65
N LEU A 164 10.40 6.62 -6.33
CA LEU A 164 10.96 5.44 -5.67
C LEU A 164 10.23 5.13 -4.36
N GLY A 165 10.01 6.13 -3.51
CA GLY A 165 9.25 5.96 -2.28
C GLY A 165 7.83 5.47 -2.52
N THR A 166 7.11 6.08 -3.46
CA THR A 166 5.74 5.70 -3.81
C THR A 166 5.66 4.25 -4.28
N PHE A 167 6.49 3.85 -5.25
CA PHE A 167 6.34 2.54 -5.89
C PHE A 167 6.89 1.39 -5.05
N LEU A 168 7.91 1.64 -4.23
CA LEU A 168 8.39 0.65 -3.28
C LEU A 168 7.33 0.35 -2.19
N GLU A 169 6.69 1.39 -1.64
CA GLU A 169 5.59 1.24 -0.68
C GLU A 169 4.38 0.53 -1.30
N ARG A 170 4.08 0.83 -2.57
CA ARG A 170 2.97 0.20 -3.30
C ARG A 170 3.22 -1.29 -3.53
N ALA A 171 4.44 -1.68 -3.93
CA ALA A 171 4.81 -3.07 -4.11
C ALA A 171 4.67 -3.87 -2.79
N ASP A 172 5.24 -3.35 -1.70
CA ASP A 172 5.14 -3.95 -0.37
C ASP A 172 3.67 -4.16 0.03
N ASN A 173 2.86 -3.13 -0.06
CA ASN A 173 1.46 -3.17 0.36
C ASN A 173 0.60 -4.13 -0.48
N THR A 174 0.80 -4.14 -1.80
CA THR A 174 0.07 -5.07 -2.67
C THR A 174 0.45 -6.52 -2.38
N ALA A 175 1.73 -6.82 -2.15
CA ALA A 175 2.17 -8.17 -1.79
C ALA A 175 1.53 -8.65 -0.49
N ARG A 176 1.55 -7.82 0.56
CA ARG A 176 0.91 -8.12 1.85
C ARG A 176 -0.60 -8.33 1.71
N LEU A 177 -1.27 -7.47 0.95
CA LEU A 177 -2.71 -7.58 0.72
C LEU A 177 -3.08 -8.92 0.07
N VAL A 178 -2.34 -9.32 -0.96
CA VAL A 178 -2.59 -10.59 -1.65
C VAL A 178 -2.29 -11.78 -0.74
N ASP A 179 -1.19 -11.72 0.01
CA ASP A 179 -0.75 -12.81 0.88
C ASP A 179 -1.75 -13.12 2.01
N VAL A 180 -2.08 -12.11 2.82
CA VAL A 180 -2.99 -12.33 3.97
C VAL A 180 -4.37 -12.75 3.52
N LYS A 181 -4.87 -12.16 2.44
CA LYS A 181 -6.22 -12.44 1.95
C LYS A 181 -6.31 -13.79 1.25
N PHE A 182 -5.27 -14.22 0.55
CA PHE A 182 -5.23 -15.54 -0.06
C PHE A 182 -5.14 -16.65 1.01
N HIS A 183 -4.38 -16.39 2.09
CA HIS A 183 -4.22 -17.33 3.20
C HIS A 183 -5.50 -17.50 4.02
N ALA A 184 -6.27 -16.42 4.21
CA ALA A 184 -7.57 -16.49 4.90
C ALA A 184 -8.58 -17.37 4.17
N VAL A 185 -8.56 -17.42 2.83
CA VAL A 185 -9.43 -18.28 2.04
C VAL A 185 -9.00 -19.74 2.06
N GLN A 186 -7.68 -20.03 1.99
CA GLN A 186 -7.19 -21.41 1.99
C GLN A 186 -7.24 -22.09 3.38
N GLY A 187 -7.12 -21.32 4.46
CA GLY A 187 -7.08 -21.87 5.83
C GLY A 187 -8.40 -22.45 6.32
N ASP A 188 -9.53 -21.85 5.91
CA ASP A 188 -10.87 -22.24 6.39
C ASP A 188 -11.68 -23.11 5.41
N PHE A 189 -11.24 -23.28 4.15
CA PHE A 189 -12.08 -23.82 3.08
C PHE A 189 -11.47 -25.00 2.28
N ILE A 190 -10.43 -25.65 2.75
CA ILE A 190 -9.98 -26.91 2.15
C ILE A 190 -10.97 -28.01 2.54
N GLY A 191 -12.09 -28.12 1.82
CA GLY A 191 -12.97 -29.28 1.94
C GLY A 191 -14.47 -29.12 1.77
N ALA A 192 -15.01 -27.94 1.52
CA ALA A 192 -16.46 -27.77 1.39
C ALA A 192 -16.85 -27.09 0.08
N ALA A 193 -17.28 -27.89 -0.90
CA ALA A 193 -17.86 -27.42 -2.15
C ALA A 193 -19.37 -27.16 -1.98
N ASN A 194 -19.77 -26.17 -1.18
CA ASN A 194 -21.15 -25.73 -1.05
C ASN A 194 -21.37 -24.39 -1.76
N GLU A 195 -22.58 -24.14 -2.29
CA GLU A 195 -22.93 -22.88 -2.97
C GLU A 195 -22.65 -21.61 -2.12
N LYS A 196 -22.76 -21.71 -0.79
CA LYS A 196 -22.45 -20.63 0.14
C LYS A 196 -20.96 -20.26 0.16
N ASP A 197 -20.08 -21.22 -0.05
CA ASP A 197 -18.63 -20.99 -0.06
C ASP A 197 -18.21 -20.22 -1.32
N GLN A 198 -18.85 -20.47 -2.47
CA GLN A 198 -18.60 -19.72 -3.70
C GLN A 198 -19.07 -18.26 -3.61
N GLU A 199 -20.14 -17.98 -2.88
CA GLU A 199 -20.62 -16.61 -2.65
C GLU A 199 -19.67 -15.85 -1.74
N TYR A 200 -19.13 -16.49 -0.69
CA TYR A 200 -18.09 -15.92 0.17
C TYR A 200 -16.82 -15.60 -0.59
N ASP A 201 -16.35 -16.49 -1.42
CA ASP A 201 -15.18 -16.30 -2.27
C ASP A 201 -15.36 -15.10 -3.19
N PHE A 202 -16.50 -14.95 -3.82
CA PHE A 202 -16.79 -13.81 -4.70
C PHE A 202 -16.70 -12.46 -3.96
N TYR A 203 -17.33 -12.35 -2.79
CA TYR A 203 -17.29 -11.12 -2.00
C TYR A 203 -15.88 -10.80 -1.52
N HIS A 204 -15.15 -11.80 -1.09
CA HIS A 204 -13.78 -11.68 -0.61
C HIS A 204 -12.82 -11.16 -1.70
N TRP A 205 -12.82 -11.80 -2.87
CA TRP A 205 -12.00 -11.39 -4.00
C TRP A 205 -12.42 -10.04 -4.59
N SER A 206 -13.71 -9.74 -4.57
CA SER A 206 -14.23 -8.42 -4.92
C SER A 206 -13.70 -7.34 -3.97
N ALA A 207 -13.63 -7.62 -2.67
CA ALA A 207 -13.08 -6.70 -1.67
C ALA A 207 -11.59 -6.42 -1.91
N ILE A 208 -10.80 -7.46 -2.22
CA ILE A 208 -9.39 -7.30 -2.60
C ILE A 208 -9.26 -6.40 -3.82
N LEU A 209 -9.96 -6.71 -4.89
CA LEU A 209 -9.91 -5.93 -6.12
C LEU A 209 -10.33 -4.47 -5.90
N ARG A 210 -11.36 -4.22 -5.08
CA ARG A 210 -11.80 -2.86 -4.74
C ARG A 210 -10.75 -2.09 -3.94
N SER A 211 -10.07 -2.74 -2.98
CA SER A 211 -9.03 -2.08 -2.17
C SER A 211 -7.86 -1.56 -3.01
N VAL A 212 -7.61 -2.13 -4.17
CA VAL A 212 -6.57 -1.70 -5.13
C VAL A 212 -7.13 -0.97 -6.35
N SER A 213 -8.42 -0.62 -6.38
CA SER A 213 -9.13 -0.07 -7.56
C SER A 213 -9.00 -0.96 -8.80
N GLY A 214 -8.97 -2.26 -8.60
CA GLY A 214 -8.75 -3.27 -9.64
C GLY A 214 -10.02 -3.97 -10.13
N PHE A 215 -11.18 -3.69 -9.54
CA PHE A 215 -12.41 -4.44 -9.85
C PHE A 215 -12.85 -4.25 -11.32
N GLU A 216 -12.92 -3.01 -11.77
CA GLU A 216 -13.27 -2.66 -13.15
C GLU A 216 -12.17 -3.12 -14.12
N VAL A 217 -10.91 -3.02 -13.70
CA VAL A 217 -9.76 -3.51 -14.49
C VAL A 217 -9.85 -5.01 -14.69
N TYR A 218 -10.14 -5.78 -13.63
CA TYR A 218 -10.33 -7.22 -13.72
C TYR A 218 -11.42 -7.59 -14.74
N ARG A 219 -12.59 -6.95 -14.64
CA ARG A 219 -13.72 -7.19 -15.57
C ARG A 219 -13.37 -6.86 -17.02
N LYS A 220 -12.59 -5.78 -17.24
CA LYS A 220 -12.11 -5.39 -18.57
C LYS A 220 -11.15 -6.41 -19.16
N VAL A 221 -10.23 -6.95 -18.34
CA VAL A 221 -9.16 -7.86 -18.77
C VAL A 221 -9.69 -9.26 -19.00
N TYR A 222 -10.39 -9.82 -18.03
CA TYR A 222 -10.77 -11.25 -18.06
C TYR A 222 -12.18 -11.52 -18.59
N ARG A 223 -13.09 -10.55 -18.46
CA ARG A 223 -14.50 -10.65 -18.93
C ARG A 223 -15.21 -11.92 -18.46
N ASP A 224 -14.91 -12.39 -17.28
CA ASP A 224 -15.37 -13.65 -16.69
C ASP A 224 -15.60 -13.48 -15.19
N VAL A 225 -16.12 -14.51 -14.53
CA VAL A 225 -16.27 -14.58 -13.08
C VAL A 225 -14.92 -14.37 -12.38
N ILE A 226 -14.98 -13.84 -11.16
CA ILE A 226 -13.78 -13.62 -10.37
C ILE A 226 -13.21 -14.98 -9.94
N LYS A 227 -11.94 -15.23 -10.28
CA LYS A 227 -11.20 -16.43 -9.91
C LYS A 227 -9.94 -16.06 -9.16
N PRO A 228 -9.61 -16.73 -8.04
CA PRO A 228 -8.43 -16.46 -7.24
C PRO A 228 -7.12 -16.36 -8.05
N GLU A 229 -6.92 -17.31 -8.96
CA GLU A 229 -5.71 -17.40 -9.80
C GLU A 229 -5.56 -16.16 -10.70
N ARG A 230 -6.68 -15.68 -11.25
CA ARG A 230 -6.71 -14.49 -12.12
C ARG A 230 -6.55 -13.20 -11.32
N VAL A 231 -7.03 -13.16 -10.07
CA VAL A 231 -6.79 -12.03 -9.17
C VAL A 231 -5.30 -11.98 -8.81
N ALA A 232 -4.70 -13.11 -8.47
CA ALA A 232 -3.27 -13.22 -8.22
C ALA A 232 -2.45 -12.81 -9.45
N GLU A 233 -2.78 -13.33 -10.64
CA GLU A 233 -2.12 -12.95 -11.90
C GLU A 233 -2.21 -11.44 -12.15
N LEU A 234 -3.41 -10.83 -11.98
CA LEU A 234 -3.61 -9.40 -12.17
C LEU A 234 -2.73 -8.56 -11.26
N LEU A 235 -2.66 -8.92 -9.98
CA LEU A 235 -1.98 -8.14 -8.95
C LEU A 235 -0.48 -8.43 -8.85
N ILE A 236 -0.01 -9.56 -9.37
CA ILE A 236 1.40 -9.93 -9.35
C ILE A 236 2.08 -9.60 -10.69
N LEU A 237 1.56 -10.10 -11.79
CA LEU A 237 2.29 -10.18 -13.05
C LEU A 237 1.90 -9.14 -14.11
N ARG A 238 0.71 -8.54 -14.04
CA ARG A 238 0.24 -7.64 -15.10
C ARG A 238 0.97 -6.28 -15.09
N PRO A 239 1.70 -5.94 -16.18
CA PRO A 239 2.43 -4.66 -16.25
C PRO A 239 1.53 -3.44 -16.45
N ASP A 240 0.32 -3.64 -16.94
CA ASP A 240 -0.69 -2.61 -17.21
C ASP A 240 -1.70 -2.39 -16.05
N MET A 241 -1.59 -3.16 -14.98
CA MET A 241 -2.31 -2.91 -13.74
C MET A 241 -1.49 -1.98 -12.83
N PRO A 242 -1.91 -0.71 -12.59
CA PRO A 242 -1.07 0.30 -11.92
C PRO A 242 -0.63 -0.05 -10.49
N ARG A 243 -1.33 -1.00 -9.86
CA ARG A 243 -1.00 -1.46 -8.50
C ARG A 243 -0.50 -2.90 -8.45
N SER A 244 -0.13 -3.50 -9.58
CA SER A 244 0.53 -4.80 -9.57
C SER A 244 1.96 -4.70 -9.05
N LEU A 245 2.50 -5.84 -8.60
CA LEU A 245 3.90 -5.94 -8.19
C LEU A 245 4.81 -5.62 -9.38
N HIS A 246 4.49 -6.16 -10.57
CA HIS A 246 5.28 -5.92 -11.79
C HIS A 246 5.30 -4.44 -12.18
N ALA A 247 4.14 -3.77 -12.27
CA ALA A 247 4.10 -2.35 -12.60
C ALA A 247 4.88 -1.51 -11.57
N SER A 248 4.73 -1.82 -10.28
CA SER A 248 5.43 -1.11 -9.20
C SER A 248 6.94 -1.30 -9.27
N LEU A 249 7.42 -2.54 -9.45
CA LEU A 249 8.87 -2.82 -9.55
C LEU A 249 9.48 -2.26 -10.84
N ASN A 250 8.73 -2.27 -11.94
CA ASN A 250 9.19 -1.64 -13.18
C ASN A 250 9.45 -0.14 -12.99
N GLU A 251 8.56 0.55 -12.28
CA GLU A 251 8.76 1.95 -11.92
C GLU A 251 9.94 2.14 -10.96
N VAL A 252 10.15 1.24 -9.99
CA VAL A 252 11.35 1.28 -9.14
C VAL A 252 12.62 1.18 -9.97
N VAL A 253 12.71 0.21 -10.89
CA VAL A 253 13.88 0.03 -11.78
C VAL A 253 14.12 1.26 -12.63
N ASN A 254 13.06 1.80 -13.26
CA ASN A 254 13.17 2.97 -14.11
C ASN A 254 13.68 4.20 -13.35
N ASN A 255 13.15 4.44 -12.14
CA ASN A 255 13.56 5.61 -11.35
C ASN A 255 14.94 5.42 -10.71
N LEU A 256 15.33 4.20 -10.32
CA LEU A 256 16.70 3.89 -9.90
C LEU A 256 17.70 4.22 -11.01
N ALA A 257 17.43 3.84 -12.26
CA ALA A 257 18.32 4.12 -13.40
C ALA A 257 18.57 5.63 -13.57
N MET A 258 17.61 6.48 -13.22
CA MET A 258 17.74 7.95 -13.33
C MET A 258 18.58 8.59 -12.21
N VAL A 259 18.75 7.90 -11.08
CA VAL A 259 19.52 8.39 -9.92
C VAL A 259 20.81 7.59 -9.69
N ALA A 260 21.22 6.78 -10.67
CA ALA A 260 22.38 5.90 -10.58
C ALA A 260 23.66 6.67 -10.16
N ASN A 261 24.44 6.04 -9.27
CA ASN A 261 25.76 6.53 -8.85
C ASN A 261 26.77 5.36 -8.79
N ASP A 262 28.03 5.67 -8.53
CA ASP A 262 29.12 4.68 -8.54
C ASP A 262 28.95 3.56 -7.49
N GLN A 263 28.15 3.76 -6.44
CA GLN A 263 27.93 2.79 -5.37
C GLN A 263 26.66 1.93 -5.58
N SER A 264 25.73 2.35 -6.44
CA SER A 264 24.39 1.79 -6.57
C SER A 264 24.28 0.55 -7.47
N GLY A 265 25.42 0.02 -8.00
CA GLY A 265 25.41 -1.09 -8.96
C GLY A 265 24.71 -2.35 -8.43
N GLU A 266 24.92 -2.71 -7.17
CA GLU A 266 24.28 -3.88 -6.56
C GLU A 266 22.77 -3.65 -6.34
N THR A 267 22.36 -2.44 -5.93
CA THR A 267 20.96 -2.06 -5.80
C THR A 267 20.22 -2.17 -7.13
N HIS A 268 20.81 -1.69 -8.22
CA HIS A 268 20.27 -1.83 -9.58
C HIS A 268 20.15 -3.30 -10.01
N ARG A 269 21.15 -4.11 -9.74
CA ARG A 269 21.16 -5.54 -10.07
C ARG A 269 20.02 -6.28 -9.34
N ARG A 270 19.82 -6.00 -8.05
CA ARG A 270 18.75 -6.59 -7.24
C ARG A 270 17.37 -6.20 -7.74
N ALA A 271 17.15 -4.91 -7.97
CA ALA A 271 15.88 -4.39 -8.50
C ALA A 271 15.57 -4.99 -9.88
N GLY A 272 16.55 -5.01 -10.78
CA GLY A 272 16.43 -5.59 -12.13
C GLY A 272 16.11 -7.07 -12.11
N LYS A 273 16.78 -7.85 -11.24
CA LYS A 273 16.49 -9.28 -11.08
C LYS A 273 15.07 -9.53 -10.60
N LEU A 274 14.64 -8.81 -9.55
CA LEU A 274 13.28 -8.95 -9.01
C LEU A 274 12.21 -8.55 -10.04
N CYS A 275 12.43 -7.49 -10.80
CA CYS A 275 11.54 -7.05 -11.86
C CYS A 275 11.50 -8.07 -13.02
N ALA A 276 12.62 -8.64 -13.41
CA ALA A 276 12.70 -9.66 -14.47
C ALA A 276 11.95 -10.95 -14.09
N GLU A 277 12.01 -11.37 -12.84
CA GLU A 277 11.24 -12.53 -12.35
C GLU A 277 9.73 -12.30 -12.45
N LEU A 278 9.25 -11.08 -12.17
CA LEU A 278 7.83 -10.73 -12.37
C LEU A 278 7.47 -10.65 -13.86
N LYS A 279 8.37 -10.11 -14.69
CA LYS A 279 8.15 -9.94 -16.13
C LYS A 279 8.02 -11.26 -16.88
N TYR A 280 8.81 -12.24 -16.51
CA TYR A 280 8.87 -13.55 -17.17
C TYR A 280 8.23 -14.66 -16.35
N GLY A 281 7.71 -14.36 -15.16
CA GLY A 281 7.04 -15.30 -14.29
C GLY A 281 5.70 -15.76 -14.86
N ARG A 282 5.27 -16.94 -14.44
CA ARG A 282 4.01 -17.54 -14.81
C ARG A 282 3.19 -17.81 -13.55
N ILE A 283 1.91 -17.51 -13.61
CA ILE A 283 1.05 -17.65 -12.41
C ILE A 283 0.89 -19.10 -11.98
N ASP A 284 0.84 -20.04 -12.92
CA ASP A 284 0.77 -21.47 -12.64
C ASP A 284 2.00 -21.97 -11.86
N GLU A 285 3.20 -21.50 -12.20
CA GLU A 285 4.45 -21.82 -11.49
C GLU A 285 4.46 -21.22 -10.06
N ILE A 286 4.00 -19.97 -9.91
CA ILE A 286 3.90 -19.32 -8.62
C ILE A 286 2.92 -20.06 -7.70
N LEU A 287 1.77 -20.43 -8.21
CA LEU A 287 0.76 -21.18 -7.45
C LEU A 287 1.23 -22.60 -7.09
N ALA A 288 1.95 -23.26 -8.00
CA ALA A 288 2.52 -24.58 -7.75
C ALA A 288 3.60 -24.56 -6.65
N THR A 289 4.39 -23.46 -6.56
CA THR A 289 5.39 -23.27 -5.49
C THR A 289 4.74 -22.90 -4.15
N GLY A 290 3.52 -22.39 -4.18
CA GLY A 290 2.78 -21.85 -3.04
C GLY A 290 2.84 -20.33 -2.98
N LEU A 291 1.68 -19.69 -3.11
CA LEU A 291 1.59 -18.24 -3.20
C LEU A 291 2.13 -17.54 -1.96
N HIS A 292 1.83 -18.04 -0.77
CA HIS A 292 2.34 -17.48 0.50
C HIS A 292 3.88 -17.49 0.55
N ALA A 293 4.50 -18.63 0.23
CA ALA A 293 5.96 -18.73 0.22
C ALA A 293 6.59 -17.77 -0.80
N TYR A 294 5.99 -17.65 -1.99
CA TYR A 294 6.43 -16.72 -3.02
C TYR A 294 6.33 -15.25 -2.55
N LEU A 295 5.20 -14.85 -1.98
CA LEU A 295 4.96 -13.47 -1.53
C LEU A 295 5.81 -13.11 -0.31
N THR A 296 6.03 -14.04 0.63
CA THR A 296 6.96 -13.85 1.75
C THR A 296 8.38 -13.59 1.23
N GLN A 297 8.88 -14.43 0.33
CA GLN A 297 10.18 -14.21 -0.30
C GLN A 297 10.26 -12.89 -1.08
N PHE A 298 9.18 -12.52 -1.76
CA PHE A 298 9.10 -11.23 -2.46
C PHE A 298 9.20 -10.06 -1.49
N LEU A 299 8.49 -10.08 -0.37
CA LEU A 299 8.51 -9.05 0.68
C LEU A 299 9.91 -8.91 1.30
N ASP A 300 10.57 -10.03 1.61
CA ASP A 300 11.96 -10.02 2.13
C ASP A 300 12.90 -9.31 1.14
N ARG A 301 12.74 -9.57 -0.14
CA ARG A 301 13.58 -8.96 -1.20
C ARG A 301 13.25 -7.49 -1.44
N VAL A 302 11.99 -7.08 -1.30
CA VAL A 302 11.59 -5.66 -1.37
C VAL A 302 12.13 -4.90 -0.17
N ASN A 303 12.10 -5.49 1.02
CA ASN A 303 12.68 -4.91 2.23
C ASN A 303 14.21 -4.78 2.10
N ASP A 304 14.89 -5.83 1.65
CA ASP A 304 16.33 -5.81 1.36
C ASP A 304 16.68 -4.73 0.32
N LEU A 305 15.87 -4.59 -0.74
CA LEU A 305 16.03 -3.51 -1.73
C LEU A 305 15.88 -2.13 -1.09
N GLY A 306 14.92 -1.95 -0.19
CA GLY A 306 14.73 -0.71 0.58
C GLY A 306 15.96 -0.36 1.43
N ILE A 307 16.58 -1.35 2.09
CA ILE A 307 17.83 -1.18 2.85
C ILE A 307 18.97 -0.76 1.92
N HIS A 308 19.10 -1.37 0.76
CA HIS A 308 20.13 -1.02 -0.23
C HIS A 308 19.92 0.40 -0.79
N ILE A 309 18.68 0.79 -1.09
CA ILE A 309 18.34 2.17 -1.49
C ILE A 309 18.75 3.15 -0.38
N SER A 310 18.41 2.85 0.88
CA SER A 310 18.77 3.70 2.01
C SER A 310 20.28 3.84 2.13
N ARG A 311 21.03 2.75 2.04
CA ARG A 311 22.51 2.77 2.15
C ARG A 311 23.18 3.54 1.03
N ASP A 312 22.73 3.40 -0.22
CA ASP A 312 23.42 3.91 -1.40
C ASP A 312 23.03 5.37 -1.72
N PHE A 313 21.86 5.83 -1.26
CA PHE A 313 21.31 7.14 -1.65
C PHE A 313 20.81 8.00 -0.49
N LEU A 314 20.37 7.41 0.61
CA LEU A 314 19.71 8.13 1.70
C LEU A 314 20.63 8.25 2.92
N ILE A 315 20.07 8.60 4.07
CA ILE A 315 20.76 8.52 5.35
C ILE A 315 20.52 7.12 5.91
N PRO A 316 21.55 6.28 6.06
CA PRO A 316 21.36 4.98 6.68
C PRO A 316 20.78 5.16 8.09
N SER A 317 19.70 4.43 8.41
CA SER A 317 19.23 4.34 9.79
C SER A 317 20.39 3.79 10.63
N ALA A 318 20.73 4.46 11.74
CA ALA A 318 21.66 3.90 12.70
C ALA A 318 21.12 2.53 13.15
N ALA A 319 21.90 1.48 12.92
CA ALA A 319 21.57 0.11 13.29
C ALA A 319 21.51 -0.05 14.82
#